data_77e759a736792adc479c68c65bf77313
#
_entry.id   77e759a736792adc479c68c65bf77313
#
_cell.length_a   1.000
_cell.length_b   1.000
_cell.length_c   1.000
_cell.angle_alpha   90.00
_cell.angle_beta   90.00
_cell.angle_gamma   90.00
#
_symmetry.space_group_name_H-M   'P 1'
#
loop_
_entity.id
_entity.type
_entity.pdbx_description
1 polymer ?
#
loop_
_entity_poly.entity_id
_entity_poly.type
_entity_poly.pdbx_seq_one_letter_code
_entity_poly.pdbx_strand_id
1 'polypeptide(L)'
;LQFEVPDQLLPEKPEGGKIVGRRSIDEIDAQELILSNGVKVIFKNNSLDKDRIVVSGFRKGGLYALDSTRYVSGIFSGSVIPLSGAGEFSRDALSYFLSGKDVSCRFLVEKHRSGVIATSKIDQMETMFQLLFLRWTRPKVDMDLLRQVMDKSIEKYRTIRKTDADLFNTELRNILRTPDYTDREISDTIIENEVKAEWLLPAYNHCFGAAEGYTFIITSDQPLQDIEPFIETYLGGLPGGKSCTEYVHKGGKIPVEPVVFSRKAGDSPKAVVSLIFQQDSIDGNIMDLNLKNDVTKGILRMKLLAVLREKMGMVYSVGVSVGATQHPSALCRETISFSCLPDNVQALVDSTFLVIGNMCDDPDSFSGELEDVKTNLIKDWKIT
;
A
#
# COMPACT_ATOMS: atom_id res chain seq x y z
N LEU A 1 -30.32 -16.49 20.04
CA LEU A 1 -29.11 -15.72 19.90
C LEU A 1 -28.68 -15.22 21.27
N GLN A 2 -27.35 -15.22 21.58
CA GLN A 2 -26.80 -14.70 22.83
C GLN A 2 -26.55 -13.18 22.78
N PHE A 3 -26.99 -12.51 21.70
CA PHE A 3 -26.84 -11.09 21.46
C PHE A 3 -28.04 -10.50 20.73
N GLU A 4 -28.31 -9.25 20.96
CA GLU A 4 -29.34 -8.49 20.25
C GLU A 4 -28.81 -8.06 18.88
N VAL A 5 -29.66 -8.16 17.87
CA VAL A 5 -29.37 -7.72 16.49
C VAL A 5 -30.34 -6.59 16.17
N PRO A 6 -29.85 -5.35 15.99
CA PRO A 6 -30.69 -4.26 15.51
C PRO A 6 -31.31 -4.56 14.14
N ASP A 7 -32.54 -4.09 13.92
CA ASP A 7 -33.29 -4.36 12.68
C ASP A 7 -32.70 -3.62 11.46
N GLN A 8 -31.97 -2.56 11.67
CA GLN A 8 -31.41 -1.71 10.61
C GLN A 8 -30.02 -1.18 10.98
N LEU A 9 -29.14 -0.98 9.98
CA LEU A 9 -27.78 -0.49 10.19
C LEU A 9 -27.76 0.95 10.73
N LEU A 10 -28.63 1.79 10.25
CA LEU A 10 -28.78 3.17 10.68
C LEU A 10 -30.20 3.43 11.15
N PRO A 11 -30.42 3.95 12.36
CA PRO A 11 -31.76 4.26 12.85
C PRO A 11 -32.42 5.39 12.04
N GLU A 12 -31.61 6.30 11.54
CA GLU A 12 -32.04 7.43 10.69
C GLU A 12 -31.10 7.58 9.49
N LYS A 13 -31.66 8.03 8.37
CA LYS A 13 -30.88 8.36 7.19
C LYS A 13 -30.02 9.59 7.48
N PRO A 14 -28.71 9.58 7.17
CA PRO A 14 -27.85 10.72 7.44
C PRO A 14 -28.30 11.95 6.65
N GLU A 15 -28.09 13.13 7.25
CA GLU A 15 -28.18 14.39 6.51
C GLU A 15 -27.03 14.41 5.48
N GLY A 16 -27.40 14.32 4.22
CA GLY A 16 -26.44 14.23 3.11
C GLY A 16 -25.74 15.55 2.82
N GLY A 17 -24.63 15.47 2.07
CA GLY A 17 -24.02 16.64 1.42
C GLY A 17 -24.54 16.83 0.00
N LYS A 18 -23.94 17.80 -0.72
CA LYS A 18 -24.30 18.13 -2.10
C LYS A 18 -23.10 17.97 -3.03
N ILE A 19 -23.37 17.61 -4.27
CA ILE A 19 -22.39 17.72 -5.35
C ILE A 19 -22.28 19.19 -5.72
N VAL A 20 -21.10 19.78 -5.48
CA VAL A 20 -20.81 21.21 -5.71
C VAL A 20 -19.93 21.45 -6.94
N GLY A 21 -19.38 20.42 -7.53
CA GLY A 21 -18.55 20.47 -8.74
C GLY A 21 -18.61 19.19 -9.54
N ARG A 22 -18.51 19.33 -10.88
CA ARG A 22 -18.47 18.20 -11.83
C ARG A 22 -17.43 18.48 -12.90
N ARG A 23 -16.70 17.46 -13.32
CA ARG A 23 -15.72 17.53 -14.41
C ARG A 23 -15.64 16.18 -15.13
N SER A 24 -15.53 16.21 -16.46
CA SER A 24 -15.14 15.02 -17.25
C SER A 24 -13.63 14.80 -17.16
N ILE A 25 -13.23 13.54 -17.15
CA ILE A 25 -11.85 13.08 -17.31
C ILE A 25 -11.82 12.23 -18.59
N ASP A 26 -11.67 12.94 -19.72
CA ASP A 26 -11.84 12.34 -21.06
C ASP A 26 -10.81 11.25 -21.36
N GLU A 27 -9.60 11.36 -20.80
CA GLU A 27 -8.50 10.41 -21.01
C GLU A 27 -8.84 8.98 -20.53
N ILE A 28 -9.74 8.86 -19.57
CA ILE A 28 -10.16 7.57 -19.01
C ILE A 28 -11.67 7.38 -19.09
N ASP A 29 -12.40 8.26 -19.77
CA ASP A 29 -13.86 8.23 -19.87
C ASP A 29 -14.52 8.09 -18.48
N ALA A 30 -14.21 9.01 -17.56
CA ALA A 30 -14.68 9.03 -16.18
C ALA A 30 -15.24 10.41 -15.82
N GLN A 31 -16.03 10.48 -14.74
CA GLN A 31 -16.58 11.72 -14.21
C GLN A 31 -16.04 11.98 -12.81
N GLU A 32 -15.56 13.19 -12.57
CA GLU A 32 -15.15 13.67 -11.24
C GLU A 32 -16.28 14.50 -10.63
N LEU A 33 -16.63 14.19 -9.39
CA LEU A 33 -17.56 14.93 -8.57
C LEU A 33 -16.84 15.47 -7.34
N ILE A 34 -17.14 16.70 -6.95
CA ILE A 34 -16.69 17.29 -5.69
C ILE A 34 -17.89 17.45 -4.78
N LEU A 35 -17.80 16.93 -3.56
CA LEU A 35 -18.86 17.04 -2.56
C LEU A 35 -18.63 18.22 -1.63
N SER A 36 -19.68 18.72 -1.02
CA SER A 36 -19.67 19.89 -0.13
C SER A 36 -18.79 19.69 1.12
N ASN A 37 -18.51 18.46 1.54
CA ASN A 37 -17.61 18.12 2.64
C ASN A 37 -16.14 17.94 2.22
N GLY A 38 -15.78 18.28 0.96
CA GLY A 38 -14.42 18.20 0.44
C GLY A 38 -14.01 16.81 -0.09
N VAL A 39 -14.92 15.85 -0.10
CA VAL A 39 -14.70 14.55 -0.72
C VAL A 39 -14.70 14.68 -2.23
N LYS A 40 -13.76 14.01 -2.90
CA LYS A 40 -13.72 13.83 -4.34
C LYS A 40 -14.22 12.43 -4.69
N VAL A 41 -15.07 12.33 -5.70
CA VAL A 41 -15.53 11.05 -6.25
C VAL A 41 -15.15 10.98 -7.73
N ILE A 42 -14.50 9.91 -8.16
CA ILE A 42 -14.25 9.60 -9.55
C ILE A 42 -15.12 8.41 -9.90
N PHE A 43 -16.07 8.59 -10.78
CA PHE A 43 -16.94 7.53 -11.27
C PHE A 43 -16.49 7.07 -12.65
N LYS A 44 -16.35 5.75 -12.81
CA LYS A 44 -16.11 5.10 -14.09
C LYS A 44 -17.19 4.05 -14.34
N ASN A 45 -17.94 4.19 -15.43
CA ASN A 45 -18.81 3.11 -15.87
C ASN A 45 -17.96 1.90 -16.27
N ASN A 46 -18.30 0.73 -15.75
CA ASN A 46 -17.55 -0.50 -16.00
C ASN A 46 -18.52 -1.66 -16.24
N SER A 47 -18.58 -2.15 -17.48
CA SER A 47 -19.41 -3.26 -17.89
C SER A 47 -18.75 -4.64 -17.71
N LEU A 48 -17.50 -4.70 -17.24
CA LEU A 48 -16.75 -5.95 -17.07
C LEU A 48 -17.25 -6.76 -15.86
N ASP A 49 -17.69 -6.08 -14.79
CA ASP A 49 -18.23 -6.71 -13.59
C ASP A 49 -19.71 -6.31 -13.45
N LYS A 50 -20.58 -7.13 -14.04
CA LYS A 50 -22.01 -6.86 -14.11
C LYS A 50 -22.68 -7.04 -12.78
N ASP A 51 -23.72 -6.23 -12.53
CA ASP A 51 -24.56 -6.29 -11.32
C ASP A 51 -23.78 -6.03 -10.02
N ARG A 52 -22.65 -5.31 -10.11
CA ARG A 52 -21.81 -4.98 -8.95
C ARG A 52 -21.43 -3.51 -8.92
N ILE A 53 -21.19 -3.04 -7.70
CA ILE A 53 -20.57 -1.76 -7.43
C ILE A 53 -19.33 -1.95 -6.57
N VAL A 54 -18.25 -1.26 -6.92
CA VAL A 54 -17.01 -1.19 -6.14
C VAL A 54 -16.74 0.26 -5.77
N VAL A 55 -16.53 0.51 -4.49
CA VAL A 55 -16.17 1.82 -3.93
C VAL A 55 -14.80 1.69 -3.27
N SER A 56 -13.80 2.40 -3.78
CA SER A 56 -12.45 2.43 -3.22
C SER A 56 -12.07 3.86 -2.86
N GLY A 57 -12.04 4.16 -1.57
CA GLY A 57 -11.67 5.47 -1.04
C GLY A 57 -10.28 5.46 -0.44
N PHE A 58 -9.51 6.54 -0.64
CA PHE A 58 -8.18 6.67 -0.02
C PHE A 58 -7.81 8.12 0.23
N ARG A 59 -6.92 8.32 1.21
CA ARG A 59 -6.31 9.60 1.55
C ARG A 59 -4.87 9.38 2.03
N LYS A 60 -3.99 10.31 1.66
CA LYS A 60 -2.61 10.40 2.18
C LYS A 60 -2.60 10.59 3.70
N GLY A 61 -1.59 10.06 4.38
CA GLY A 61 -1.38 10.22 5.82
C GLY A 61 -1.08 8.88 6.49
N GLY A 62 -2.12 8.13 6.83
CA GLY A 62 -1.98 6.82 7.47
C GLY A 62 -1.18 6.86 8.78
N LEU A 63 -0.47 5.78 9.09
CA LEU A 63 0.33 5.67 10.31
C LEU A 63 1.52 6.65 10.35
N TYR A 64 2.03 7.06 9.20
CA TYR A 64 3.13 8.02 9.12
C TYR A 64 2.75 9.44 9.56
N ALA A 65 1.46 9.73 9.67
CA ALA A 65 0.97 10.97 10.24
C ALA A 65 0.82 10.93 11.78
N LEU A 66 1.07 9.78 12.42
CA LEU A 66 1.10 9.62 13.86
C LEU A 66 2.51 9.86 14.41
N ASP A 67 2.61 10.39 15.61
CA ASP A 67 3.86 10.46 16.36
C ASP A 67 4.30 9.07 16.91
N SER A 68 5.51 9.01 17.44
CA SER A 68 6.11 7.77 17.93
C SER A 68 5.33 7.13 19.09
N THR A 69 4.62 7.91 19.91
CA THR A 69 3.88 7.39 21.08
C THR A 69 2.58 6.69 20.69
N ARG A 70 1.98 7.11 19.56
CA ARG A 70 0.71 6.57 19.05
C ARG A 70 0.89 5.56 17.92
N TYR A 71 2.10 5.44 17.36
CA TYR A 71 2.36 4.63 16.17
C TYR A 71 2.00 3.16 16.36
N VAL A 72 2.46 2.52 17.44
CA VAL A 72 2.19 1.09 17.68
C VAL A 72 0.72 0.84 17.96
N SER A 73 0.08 1.68 18.78
CA SER A 73 -1.38 1.62 18.97
C SER A 73 -2.15 1.84 17.66
N GLY A 74 -1.63 2.69 16.77
CA GLY A 74 -2.17 2.91 15.42
C GLY A 74 -2.14 1.66 14.56
N ILE A 75 -1.07 0.87 14.61
CA ILE A 75 -0.98 -0.44 13.92
C ILE A 75 -2.11 -1.36 14.41
N PHE A 76 -2.29 -1.45 15.73
CA PHE A 76 -3.34 -2.29 16.32
C PHE A 76 -4.74 -1.74 16.06
N SER A 77 -4.93 -0.41 15.98
CA SER A 77 -6.21 0.19 15.63
C SER A 77 -6.70 -0.29 14.26
N GLY A 78 -5.81 -0.36 13.27
CA GLY A 78 -6.10 -0.87 11.93
C GLY A 78 -6.42 -2.36 11.88
N SER A 79 -5.96 -3.14 12.85
CA SER A 79 -6.22 -4.57 12.95
C SER A 79 -7.47 -4.92 13.78
N VAL A 80 -7.84 -4.06 14.74
CA VAL A 80 -8.93 -4.33 15.70
C VAL A 80 -10.21 -3.64 15.30
N ILE A 81 -10.19 -2.31 15.09
CA ILE A 81 -11.41 -1.52 14.89
C ILE A 81 -12.22 -1.97 13.66
N PRO A 82 -11.64 -2.23 12.49
CA PRO A 82 -12.39 -2.71 11.33
C PRO A 82 -13.08 -4.07 11.53
N LEU A 83 -12.60 -4.86 12.48
CA LEU A 83 -13.15 -6.18 12.81
C LEU A 83 -14.05 -6.15 14.06
N SER A 84 -14.10 -5.02 14.78
CA SER A 84 -15.02 -4.79 15.88
C SER A 84 -16.45 -4.53 15.35
N GLY A 85 -17.41 -4.40 16.25
CA GLY A 85 -18.72 -3.90 15.89
C GLY A 85 -18.71 -2.43 15.45
N ALA A 86 -19.89 -1.89 15.16
CA ALA A 86 -20.04 -0.47 14.84
C ALA A 86 -21.43 0.02 15.26
N GLY A 87 -21.53 1.27 15.70
CA GLY A 87 -22.79 1.83 16.19
C GLY A 87 -23.35 0.99 17.33
N GLU A 88 -24.60 0.52 17.22
CA GLU A 88 -25.23 -0.34 18.22
C GLU A 88 -24.87 -1.82 18.06
N PHE A 89 -24.24 -2.19 16.95
CA PHE A 89 -23.90 -3.59 16.70
C PHE A 89 -22.63 -4.02 17.45
N SER A 90 -22.69 -5.15 18.13
CA SER A 90 -21.51 -5.95 18.46
C SER A 90 -20.94 -6.58 17.19
N ARG A 91 -19.71 -7.12 17.28
CA ARG A 91 -19.06 -7.85 16.17
C ARG A 91 -19.96 -8.99 15.63
N ASP A 92 -20.50 -9.78 16.55
CA ASP A 92 -21.29 -10.96 16.19
C ASP A 92 -22.68 -10.57 15.64
N ALA A 93 -23.30 -9.53 16.23
CA ALA A 93 -24.57 -8.98 15.74
C ALA A 93 -24.41 -8.41 14.31
N LEU A 94 -23.32 -7.69 14.02
CA LEU A 94 -23.05 -7.15 12.69
C LEU A 94 -22.79 -8.27 11.68
N SER A 95 -22.01 -9.27 12.07
CA SER A 95 -21.75 -10.45 11.24
C SER A 95 -23.05 -11.21 10.92
N TYR A 96 -23.91 -11.39 11.91
CA TYR A 96 -25.22 -12.04 11.72
C TYR A 96 -26.14 -11.22 10.80
N PHE A 97 -26.22 -9.90 11.00
CA PHE A 97 -27.03 -8.99 10.17
C PHE A 97 -26.60 -9.03 8.69
N LEU A 98 -25.30 -9.16 8.44
CA LEU A 98 -24.73 -9.21 7.09
C LEU A 98 -24.75 -10.63 6.50
N SER A 99 -25.10 -11.66 7.28
CA SER A 99 -25.14 -13.04 6.80
C SER A 99 -26.13 -13.20 5.65
N GLY A 100 -25.70 -13.85 4.58
CA GLY A 100 -26.48 -14.03 3.35
C GLY A 100 -26.57 -12.81 2.44
N LYS A 101 -25.91 -11.68 2.80
CA LYS A 101 -25.81 -10.49 1.95
C LYS A 101 -24.46 -10.49 1.24
N ASP A 102 -24.46 -10.12 -0.04
CA ASP A 102 -23.23 -9.89 -0.82
C ASP A 102 -22.78 -8.43 -0.63
N VAL A 103 -22.41 -8.11 0.60
CA VAL A 103 -21.94 -6.79 1.02
C VAL A 103 -20.62 -6.91 1.76
N SER A 104 -19.62 -6.18 1.32
CA SER A 104 -18.31 -6.08 1.98
C SER A 104 -17.92 -4.62 2.19
N CYS A 105 -17.33 -4.32 3.32
CA CYS A 105 -16.74 -3.00 3.60
C CYS A 105 -15.55 -3.18 4.53
N ARG A 106 -14.36 -2.83 4.05
CA ARG A 106 -13.09 -2.98 4.76
C ARG A 106 -12.37 -1.65 4.84
N PHE A 107 -12.00 -1.25 6.04
CA PHE A 107 -11.18 -0.09 6.31
C PHE A 107 -9.71 -0.50 6.40
N LEU A 108 -8.83 0.33 5.86
CA LEU A 108 -7.39 0.08 5.73
C LEU A 108 -6.62 1.22 6.40
N VAL A 109 -5.84 0.89 7.42
CA VAL A 109 -4.86 1.79 8.03
C VAL A 109 -3.48 1.33 7.59
N GLU A 110 -2.94 1.97 6.57
CA GLU A 110 -1.63 1.65 6.00
C GLU A 110 -0.58 2.65 6.48
N LYS A 111 0.68 2.37 6.21
CA LYS A 111 1.77 3.24 6.66
C LYS A 111 1.64 4.68 6.13
N HIS A 112 1.42 4.85 4.82
CA HIS A 112 1.45 6.15 4.14
C HIS A 112 0.07 6.66 3.69
N ARG A 113 -0.97 5.85 3.84
CA ARG A 113 -2.35 6.21 3.49
C ARG A 113 -3.36 5.50 4.37
N SER A 114 -4.56 6.06 4.42
CA SER A 114 -5.76 5.38 4.94
C SER A 114 -6.76 5.19 3.81
N GLY A 115 -7.57 4.14 3.90
CA GLY A 115 -8.52 3.84 2.84
C GLY A 115 -9.69 2.97 3.27
N VAL A 116 -10.66 2.86 2.37
CA VAL A 116 -11.80 1.97 2.50
C VAL A 116 -12.07 1.31 1.15
N ILE A 117 -12.39 0.03 1.19
CA ILE A 117 -12.87 -0.71 0.02
C ILE A 117 -14.22 -1.31 0.40
N ALA A 118 -15.24 -0.98 -0.38
CA ALA A 118 -16.57 -1.52 -0.19
C ALA A 118 -17.11 -2.07 -1.52
N THR A 119 -17.82 -3.19 -1.45
CA THR A 119 -18.39 -3.85 -2.63
C THR A 119 -19.75 -4.42 -2.30
N SER A 120 -20.65 -4.42 -3.26
CA SER A 120 -21.92 -5.14 -3.16
C SER A 120 -22.49 -5.48 -4.53
N LYS A 121 -23.54 -6.33 -4.53
CA LYS A 121 -24.49 -6.34 -5.64
C LYS A 121 -25.29 -5.05 -5.68
N ILE A 122 -25.84 -4.72 -6.84
CA ILE A 122 -26.59 -3.47 -7.05
C ILE A 122 -27.84 -3.40 -6.17
N ASP A 123 -28.57 -4.50 -6.01
CA ASP A 123 -29.75 -4.59 -5.13
C ASP A 123 -29.45 -4.41 -3.63
N GLN A 124 -28.18 -4.46 -3.24
CA GLN A 124 -27.69 -4.29 -1.86
C GLN A 124 -26.80 -3.05 -1.69
N MET A 125 -26.75 -2.18 -2.69
CA MET A 125 -25.88 -1.00 -2.71
C MET A 125 -26.15 -0.07 -1.52
N GLU A 126 -27.42 0.17 -1.16
CA GLU A 126 -27.74 1.00 -0.01
C GLU A 126 -27.21 0.40 1.30
N THR A 127 -27.34 -0.91 1.50
CA THR A 127 -26.76 -1.59 2.67
C THR A 127 -25.24 -1.42 2.75
N MET A 128 -24.56 -1.48 1.61
CA MET A 128 -23.12 -1.24 1.54
C MET A 128 -22.75 0.19 1.95
N PHE A 129 -23.44 1.20 1.42
CA PHE A 129 -23.22 2.60 1.78
C PHE A 129 -23.57 2.88 3.25
N GLN A 130 -24.63 2.32 3.78
CA GLN A 130 -24.98 2.40 5.20
C GLN A 130 -23.89 1.78 6.08
N LEU A 131 -23.36 0.61 5.72
CA LEU A 131 -22.28 -0.04 6.45
C LEU A 131 -20.99 0.78 6.43
N LEU A 132 -20.65 1.36 5.27
CA LEU A 132 -19.49 2.27 5.14
C LEU A 132 -19.69 3.47 6.07
N PHE A 133 -20.83 4.14 6.02
CA PHE A 133 -21.14 5.30 6.85
C PHE A 133 -21.12 4.96 8.35
N LEU A 134 -21.73 3.84 8.74
CA LEU A 134 -21.77 3.39 10.12
C LEU A 134 -20.37 3.14 10.69
N ARG A 135 -19.55 2.38 9.97
CA ARG A 135 -18.16 2.06 10.38
C ARG A 135 -17.25 3.29 10.39
N TRP A 136 -17.53 4.27 9.53
CA TRP A 136 -16.80 5.52 9.50
C TRP A 136 -17.12 6.41 10.68
N THR A 137 -18.43 6.60 10.95
CA THR A 137 -18.90 7.60 11.94
C THR A 137 -19.04 7.07 13.36
N ARG A 138 -19.21 5.76 13.52
CA ARG A 138 -19.43 5.11 14.83
C ARG A 138 -18.55 3.86 15.02
N PRO A 139 -17.21 4.00 14.85
CA PRO A 139 -16.29 2.89 15.10
C PRO A 139 -16.27 2.50 16.57
N LYS A 140 -16.03 1.22 16.85
CA LYS A 140 -15.90 0.66 18.20
C LYS A 140 -14.56 -0.03 18.38
N VAL A 141 -14.12 -0.13 19.64
CA VAL A 141 -13.01 -0.99 20.05
C VAL A 141 -13.57 -2.16 20.84
N ASP A 142 -13.45 -3.36 20.27
CA ASP A 142 -13.73 -4.61 20.97
C ASP A 142 -12.50 -4.98 21.82
N MET A 143 -12.63 -4.88 23.15
CA MET A 143 -11.51 -5.10 24.07
C MET A 143 -11.09 -6.56 24.16
N ASP A 144 -12.00 -7.51 23.90
CA ASP A 144 -11.68 -8.93 23.89
C ASP A 144 -10.93 -9.27 22.59
N LEU A 145 -11.35 -8.70 21.47
CA LEU A 145 -10.62 -8.80 20.21
C LEU A 145 -9.22 -8.18 20.33
N LEU A 146 -9.09 -7.00 20.96
CA LEU A 146 -7.79 -6.37 21.19
C LEU A 146 -6.86 -7.32 21.94
N ARG A 147 -7.32 -7.91 23.07
CA ARG A 147 -6.52 -8.88 23.83
C ARG A 147 -6.11 -10.07 22.98
N GLN A 148 -7.06 -10.67 22.25
CA GLN A 148 -6.76 -11.81 21.37
C GLN A 148 -5.71 -11.48 20.29
N VAL A 149 -5.81 -10.29 19.67
CA VAL A 149 -4.85 -9.84 18.65
C VAL A 149 -3.48 -9.57 19.26
N MET A 150 -3.43 -8.97 20.45
CA MET A 150 -2.17 -8.73 21.18
C MET A 150 -1.51 -10.05 21.56
N ASP A 151 -2.23 -10.96 22.23
CA ASP A 151 -1.71 -12.25 22.69
C ASP A 151 -1.15 -13.08 21.52
N LYS A 152 -1.90 -13.17 20.43
CA LYS A 152 -1.47 -13.84 19.20
C LYS A 152 -0.21 -13.22 18.59
N SER A 153 -0.12 -11.88 18.63
CA SER A 153 1.03 -11.17 18.08
C SER A 153 2.26 -11.35 18.98
N ILE A 154 2.10 -11.29 20.29
CA ILE A 154 3.14 -11.54 21.29
C ILE A 154 3.69 -12.96 21.14
N GLU A 155 2.82 -13.97 21.08
CA GLU A 155 3.23 -15.36 20.88
C GLU A 155 4.00 -15.54 19.55
N LYS A 156 3.51 -14.95 18.48
CA LYS A 156 4.20 -14.95 17.19
C LYS A 156 5.61 -14.39 17.32
N TYR A 157 5.80 -13.23 17.94
CA TYR A 157 7.12 -12.60 18.04
C TYR A 157 8.06 -13.34 19.00
N ARG A 158 7.56 -14.02 20.04
CA ARG A 158 8.35 -14.89 20.91
C ARG A 158 8.83 -16.16 20.21
N THR A 159 8.08 -16.68 19.26
CA THR A 159 8.39 -17.94 18.58
C THR A 159 9.17 -17.76 17.28
N ILE A 160 9.16 -16.56 16.69
CA ILE A 160 9.93 -16.27 15.47
C ILE A 160 11.43 -16.41 15.76
N ARG A 161 12.07 -17.34 15.04
CA ARG A 161 13.53 -17.43 14.96
C ARG A 161 13.99 -16.68 13.72
N LYS A 162 14.85 -15.68 13.93
CA LYS A 162 15.47 -14.98 12.81
C LYS A 162 16.49 -15.89 12.16
N THR A 163 16.38 -16.03 10.86
CA THR A 163 17.41 -16.65 10.03
C THR A 163 18.56 -15.68 9.80
N ASP A 164 19.72 -16.19 9.35
CA ASP A 164 20.82 -15.32 8.94
C ASP A 164 20.42 -14.35 7.81
N ALA A 165 19.52 -14.77 6.93
CA ALA A 165 18.96 -13.91 5.89
C ALA A 165 18.11 -12.78 6.48
N ASP A 166 17.32 -13.02 7.53
CA ASP A 166 16.53 -11.99 8.21
C ASP A 166 17.44 -10.96 8.90
N LEU A 167 18.50 -11.43 9.53
CA LEU A 167 19.50 -10.56 10.15
C LEU A 167 20.23 -9.72 9.11
N PHE A 168 20.69 -10.34 8.02
CA PHE A 168 21.31 -9.63 6.89
C PHE A 168 20.37 -8.56 6.32
N ASN A 169 19.11 -8.89 6.04
CA ASN A 169 18.14 -7.97 5.49
C ASN A 169 17.80 -6.81 6.45
N THR A 170 17.85 -7.06 7.76
CA THR A 170 17.63 -6.02 8.77
C THR A 170 18.80 -5.05 8.82
N GLU A 171 20.03 -5.55 8.84
CA GLU A 171 21.26 -4.73 8.81
C GLU A 171 21.35 -3.94 7.49
N LEU A 172 21.10 -4.59 6.36
CA LEU A 172 21.08 -3.95 5.04
C LEU A 172 20.08 -2.79 4.98
N ARG A 173 18.86 -3.00 5.49
CA ARG A 173 17.83 -1.95 5.53
C ARG A 173 18.29 -0.74 6.33
N ASN A 174 18.95 -0.94 7.47
CA ASN A 174 19.47 0.13 8.31
C ASN A 174 20.65 0.88 7.66
N ILE A 175 21.43 0.19 6.81
CA ILE A 175 22.50 0.81 6.00
C ILE A 175 21.89 1.64 4.87
N LEU A 176 20.92 1.08 4.17
CA LEU A 176 20.30 1.74 3.01
C LEU A 176 19.53 3.01 3.37
N ARG A 177 19.13 3.15 4.63
CA ARG A 177 18.36 4.28 5.11
C ARG A 177 18.50 4.41 6.62
N THR A 178 18.73 5.64 7.11
CA THR A 178 18.71 5.90 8.54
C THR A 178 17.33 5.53 9.11
N PRO A 179 17.24 4.57 10.05
CA PRO A 179 15.96 4.15 10.60
C PRO A 179 15.35 5.23 11.49
N ASP A 180 14.03 5.27 11.54
CA ASP A 180 13.28 6.05 12.52
C ASP A 180 12.30 5.14 13.31
N TYR A 181 11.41 5.73 14.13
CA TYR A 181 10.49 4.96 14.98
C TYR A 181 9.55 4.04 14.20
N THR A 182 9.28 4.32 12.92
CA THR A 182 8.41 3.48 12.07
C THR A 182 9.14 2.29 11.45
N ASP A 183 10.48 2.33 11.45
CA ASP A 183 11.34 1.28 10.89
C ASP A 183 11.78 0.27 11.95
N ARG A 184 11.58 0.58 13.24
CA ARG A 184 11.90 -0.34 14.32
C ARG A 184 11.07 -1.62 14.20
N GLU A 185 11.71 -2.72 14.54
CA GLU A 185 11.05 -4.00 14.57
C GLU A 185 10.09 -4.07 15.76
N ILE A 186 8.86 -4.46 15.50
CA ILE A 186 7.88 -4.71 16.55
C ILE A 186 8.24 -6.02 17.26
N SER A 187 8.35 -5.98 18.58
CA SER A 187 8.60 -7.12 19.45
C SER A 187 7.44 -7.35 20.41
N ASP A 188 7.46 -8.48 21.11
CA ASP A 188 6.54 -8.77 22.21
C ASP A 188 6.57 -7.67 23.29
N THR A 189 7.76 -7.27 23.71
CA THR A 189 7.96 -6.20 24.71
C THR A 189 7.41 -4.84 24.24
N ILE A 190 7.56 -4.50 22.94
CA ILE A 190 6.98 -3.28 22.39
C ILE A 190 5.46 -3.36 22.42
N ILE A 191 4.87 -4.50 22.07
CA ILE A 191 3.42 -4.68 22.10
C ILE A 191 2.89 -4.50 23.52
N GLU A 192 3.50 -5.17 24.52
CA GLU A 192 3.09 -5.10 25.90
C GLU A 192 3.17 -3.69 26.49
N ASN A 193 4.21 -2.93 26.13
CA ASN A 193 4.47 -1.61 26.70
C ASN A 193 3.82 -0.43 25.96
N GLU A 194 3.63 -0.54 24.64
CA GLU A 194 3.25 0.61 23.81
C GLU A 194 1.84 0.52 23.20
N VAL A 195 1.20 -0.67 23.17
CA VAL A 195 -0.20 -0.76 22.78
C VAL A 195 -1.08 -0.29 23.94
N LYS A 196 -1.73 0.84 23.77
CA LYS A 196 -2.63 1.45 24.74
C LYS A 196 -4.04 1.51 24.17
N ALA A 197 -5.00 0.89 24.87
CA ALA A 197 -6.39 0.82 24.43
C ALA A 197 -6.99 2.21 24.18
N GLU A 198 -6.64 3.18 25.03
CA GLU A 198 -7.09 4.58 24.92
C GLU A 198 -6.58 5.29 23.65
N TRP A 199 -5.51 4.79 23.02
CA TRP A 199 -4.96 5.36 21.78
C TRP A 199 -5.52 4.75 20.50
N LEU A 200 -6.21 3.59 20.56
CA LEU A 200 -6.73 2.92 19.35
C LEU A 200 -7.72 3.80 18.60
N LEU A 201 -8.75 4.26 19.30
CA LEU A 201 -9.80 5.08 18.68
C LEU A 201 -9.29 6.46 18.22
N PRO A 202 -8.48 7.21 19.01
CA PRO A 202 -7.82 8.42 18.53
C PRO A 202 -6.94 8.22 17.31
N ALA A 203 -6.15 7.14 17.24
CA ALA A 203 -5.31 6.83 16.08
C ALA A 203 -6.16 6.49 14.84
N TYR A 204 -7.24 5.74 15.02
CA TYR A 204 -8.20 5.45 13.96
C TYR A 204 -8.91 6.71 13.47
N ASN A 205 -9.38 7.56 14.37
CA ASN A 205 -10.04 8.82 14.04
C ASN A 205 -9.09 9.82 13.37
N HIS A 206 -7.78 9.73 13.62
CA HIS A 206 -6.79 10.48 12.85
C HIS A 206 -6.86 10.13 11.35
N CYS A 207 -7.14 8.88 11.02
CA CYS A 207 -7.33 8.41 9.65
C CYS A 207 -8.74 8.73 9.11
N PHE A 208 -9.79 8.53 9.90
CA PHE A 208 -11.18 8.52 9.44
C PHE A 208 -12.09 9.56 10.13
N GLY A 209 -11.59 10.38 11.05
CA GLY A 209 -12.41 11.37 11.76
C GLY A 209 -12.97 12.48 10.87
N ALA A 210 -12.35 12.75 9.72
CA ALA A 210 -12.82 13.70 8.72
C ALA A 210 -12.63 13.15 7.32
N ALA A 211 -13.57 13.44 6.42
CA ALA A 211 -13.60 12.92 5.05
C ALA A 211 -12.94 13.86 4.03
N GLU A 212 -12.66 15.11 4.39
CA GLU A 212 -11.97 16.07 3.50
C GLU A 212 -10.63 15.50 3.03
N GLY A 213 -10.37 15.61 1.73
CA GLY A 213 -9.17 15.10 1.08
C GLY A 213 -9.21 13.61 0.70
N TYR A 214 -10.29 12.89 1.03
CA TYR A 214 -10.50 11.56 0.47
C TYR A 214 -10.89 11.64 -1.01
N THR A 215 -10.31 10.74 -1.79
CA THR A 215 -10.74 10.46 -3.16
C THR A 215 -11.37 9.07 -3.18
N PHE A 216 -12.63 8.99 -3.60
CA PHE A 216 -13.34 7.74 -3.83
C PHE A 216 -13.37 7.44 -5.32
N ILE A 217 -12.96 6.25 -5.72
CA ILE A 217 -13.15 5.72 -7.06
C ILE A 217 -14.33 4.74 -6.98
N ILE A 218 -15.34 4.99 -7.80
CA ILE A 218 -16.54 4.16 -7.88
C ILE A 218 -16.64 3.58 -9.29
N THR A 219 -16.74 2.26 -9.37
CA THR A 219 -16.98 1.56 -10.64
C THR A 219 -18.26 0.73 -10.54
N SER A 220 -19.09 0.80 -11.58
CA SER A 220 -20.35 0.05 -11.70
C SER A 220 -20.79 0.00 -13.16
N ASP A 221 -21.63 -0.95 -13.52
CA ASP A 221 -22.36 -0.98 -14.80
C ASP A 221 -23.62 -0.12 -14.79
N GLN A 222 -24.03 0.41 -13.63
CA GLN A 222 -25.16 1.31 -13.51
C GLN A 222 -24.80 2.74 -13.93
N PRO A 223 -25.75 3.52 -14.46
CA PRO A 223 -25.51 4.92 -14.75
C PRO A 223 -25.28 5.73 -13.47
N LEU A 224 -24.42 6.75 -13.57
CA LEU A 224 -24.05 7.58 -12.42
C LEU A 224 -25.29 8.20 -11.71
N GLN A 225 -26.32 8.59 -12.48
CA GLN A 225 -27.53 9.19 -11.95
C GLN A 225 -28.25 8.32 -10.91
N ASP A 226 -28.15 7.00 -11.02
CA ASP A 226 -28.77 6.06 -10.10
C ASP A 226 -27.95 5.91 -8.81
N ILE A 227 -26.66 6.26 -8.84
CA ILE A 227 -25.73 6.15 -7.71
C ILE A 227 -25.57 7.49 -6.97
N GLU A 228 -25.77 8.61 -7.64
CA GLU A 228 -25.63 9.97 -7.06
C GLU A 228 -26.41 10.18 -5.75
N PRO A 229 -27.65 9.71 -5.59
CA PRO A 229 -28.37 9.88 -4.32
C PRO A 229 -27.66 9.22 -3.14
N PHE A 230 -26.98 8.09 -3.36
CA PHE A 230 -26.20 7.41 -2.33
C PHE A 230 -24.87 8.11 -2.06
N ILE A 231 -24.23 8.64 -3.10
CA ILE A 231 -23.02 9.47 -2.97
C ILE A 231 -23.31 10.71 -2.12
N GLU A 232 -24.37 11.47 -2.45
CA GLU A 232 -24.76 12.66 -1.70
C GLU A 232 -25.14 12.30 -0.26
N THR A 233 -25.95 11.27 -0.05
CA THR A 233 -26.43 10.89 1.28
C THR A 233 -25.30 10.38 2.16
N TYR A 234 -24.54 9.39 1.71
CA TYR A 234 -23.62 8.66 2.57
C TYR A 234 -22.19 9.19 2.51
N LEU A 235 -21.65 9.47 1.32
CA LEU A 235 -20.30 10.04 1.21
C LEU A 235 -20.30 11.55 1.49
N GLY A 236 -21.32 12.26 1.01
CA GLY A 236 -21.50 13.68 1.31
C GLY A 236 -21.89 13.96 2.76
N GLY A 237 -22.54 13.00 3.43
CA GLY A 237 -22.87 13.06 4.85
C GLY A 237 -21.74 12.67 5.80
N LEU A 238 -20.58 12.22 5.30
CA LEU A 238 -19.41 11.95 6.15
C LEU A 238 -18.93 13.25 6.80
N PRO A 239 -18.38 13.19 8.05
CA PRO A 239 -17.89 14.36 8.75
C PRO A 239 -16.88 15.14 7.89
N GLY A 240 -17.15 16.42 7.66
CA GLY A 240 -16.23 17.35 7.04
C GLY A 240 -15.11 17.79 8.00
N GLY A 241 -14.31 18.76 7.55
CA GLY A 241 -13.24 19.35 8.34
C GLY A 241 -11.86 18.86 7.96
N LYS A 242 -10.86 19.67 8.29
CA LYS A 242 -9.46 19.40 7.95
C LYS A 242 -8.92 18.23 8.76
N SER A 243 -8.27 17.31 8.08
CA SER A 243 -7.50 16.22 8.66
C SER A 243 -6.03 16.44 8.39
N CYS A 244 -5.18 16.01 9.33
CA CYS A 244 -3.73 16.02 9.11
C CYS A 244 -3.37 14.94 8.10
N THR A 245 -2.87 15.36 6.95
CA THR A 245 -2.37 14.47 5.88
C THR A 245 -0.86 14.54 5.75
N GLU A 246 -0.20 15.35 6.58
CA GLU A 246 1.24 15.47 6.59
C GLU A 246 1.89 14.30 7.32
N TYR A 247 3.03 13.87 6.83
CA TYR A 247 3.79 12.81 7.48
C TYR A 247 4.65 13.39 8.60
N VAL A 248 4.58 12.81 9.79
CA VAL A 248 5.56 12.98 10.86
C VAL A 248 6.83 12.22 10.47
N HIS A 249 6.67 11.00 9.97
CA HIS A 249 7.76 10.24 9.37
C HIS A 249 8.10 10.82 7.99
N LYS A 250 9.31 11.35 7.85
CA LYS A 250 9.79 11.98 6.60
C LYS A 250 10.73 11.07 5.79
N GLY A 251 10.86 9.83 6.19
CA GLY A 251 11.84 8.91 5.66
C GLY A 251 13.25 9.15 6.24
N GLY A 252 14.05 8.11 6.28
CA GLY A 252 15.46 8.22 6.68
C GLY A 252 16.32 8.78 5.55
N LYS A 253 17.52 9.21 5.88
CA LYS A 253 18.53 9.64 4.91
C LYS A 253 19.18 8.41 4.28
N ILE A 254 19.40 8.45 2.97
CA ILE A 254 20.21 7.46 2.27
C ILE A 254 21.70 7.76 2.48
N PRO A 255 22.59 6.76 2.39
CA PRO A 255 24.04 6.99 2.41
C PRO A 255 24.46 7.89 1.25
N VAL A 256 25.37 8.83 1.52
CA VAL A 256 25.97 9.70 0.50
C VAL A 256 27.17 9.01 -0.16
N GLU A 257 27.96 8.29 0.64
CA GLU A 257 29.15 7.59 0.17
C GLU A 257 28.82 6.12 -0.14
N PRO A 258 29.56 5.50 -1.09
CA PRO A 258 29.43 4.07 -1.36
C PRO A 258 29.73 3.24 -0.09
N VAL A 259 28.88 2.25 0.17
CA VAL A 259 29.01 1.34 1.31
C VAL A 259 29.16 -0.08 0.81
N VAL A 260 30.20 -0.78 1.29
CA VAL A 260 30.36 -2.22 1.11
C VAL A 260 29.99 -2.91 2.41
N PHE A 261 29.00 -3.77 2.34
CA PHE A 261 28.52 -4.56 3.49
C PHE A 261 28.57 -6.03 3.15
N SER A 262 29.11 -6.85 4.06
CA SER A 262 29.14 -8.31 3.92
C SER A 262 28.85 -9.00 5.24
N ARG A 263 28.16 -10.13 5.18
CA ARG A 263 27.89 -11.00 6.32
C ARG A 263 28.13 -12.46 5.91
N LYS A 264 28.93 -13.16 6.68
CA LYS A 264 29.12 -14.61 6.50
C LYS A 264 28.04 -15.35 7.27
N ALA A 265 27.38 -16.29 6.60
CA ALA A 265 26.33 -17.12 7.19
C ALA A 265 26.19 -18.44 6.42
N GLY A 266 25.88 -19.52 7.16
CA GLY A 266 25.67 -20.85 6.59
C GLY A 266 26.97 -21.55 6.15
N ASP A 267 26.84 -22.82 5.77
CA ASP A 267 27.94 -23.70 5.43
C ASP A 267 28.06 -24.01 3.92
N SER A 268 27.14 -23.48 3.13
CA SER A 268 27.12 -23.68 1.67
C SER A 268 28.08 -22.71 0.98
N PRO A 269 28.89 -23.14 -0.01
CA PRO A 269 29.78 -22.27 -0.78
C PRO A 269 28.96 -21.41 -1.77
N LYS A 270 28.10 -20.55 -1.26
CA LYS A 270 27.22 -19.68 -2.02
C LYS A 270 27.30 -18.25 -1.51
N ALA A 271 27.49 -17.32 -2.41
CA ALA A 271 27.33 -15.89 -2.15
C ALA A 271 26.03 -15.36 -2.81
N VAL A 272 25.34 -14.48 -2.11
CA VAL A 272 24.25 -13.67 -2.66
C VAL A 272 24.74 -12.22 -2.71
N VAL A 273 24.72 -11.64 -3.88
CA VAL A 273 25.24 -10.29 -4.14
C VAL A 273 24.07 -9.38 -4.50
N SER A 274 24.06 -8.16 -3.95
CA SER A 274 23.13 -7.10 -4.32
C SER A 274 23.90 -5.81 -4.52
N LEU A 275 23.84 -5.25 -5.72
CA LEU A 275 24.33 -3.92 -6.05
C LEU A 275 23.11 -2.99 -6.00
N ILE A 276 23.15 -1.97 -5.15
CA ILE A 276 22.00 -1.11 -4.87
C ILE A 276 22.38 0.34 -5.11
N PHE A 277 21.67 0.98 -6.04
CA PHE A 277 21.79 2.39 -6.34
C PHE A 277 20.56 3.12 -5.83
N GLN A 278 20.75 4.27 -5.19
CA GLN A 278 19.65 5.04 -4.62
C GLN A 278 19.81 6.53 -4.90
N GLN A 279 18.68 7.18 -5.13
CA GLN A 279 18.56 8.63 -5.24
C GLN A 279 17.31 9.09 -4.50
N ASP A 280 17.42 10.13 -3.67
CA ASP A 280 16.32 10.68 -2.86
C ASP A 280 15.62 11.88 -3.51
N SER A 281 15.81 12.07 -4.83
CA SER A 281 15.12 13.04 -5.65
C SER A 281 14.45 12.38 -6.83
N ILE A 282 13.33 12.95 -7.27
CA ILE A 282 12.58 12.53 -8.44
C ILE A 282 12.27 13.77 -9.25
N ASP A 283 12.78 13.79 -10.48
CA ASP A 283 12.52 14.85 -11.44
C ASP A 283 11.36 14.47 -12.37
N GLY A 284 10.40 15.37 -12.53
CA GLY A 284 9.27 15.19 -13.45
C GLY A 284 8.15 14.29 -12.93
N ASN A 285 7.42 13.70 -13.86
CA ASN A 285 6.26 12.85 -13.56
C ASN A 285 6.70 11.44 -13.14
N ILE A 286 6.22 10.98 -11.99
CA ILE A 286 6.58 9.66 -11.45
C ILE A 286 6.09 8.50 -12.31
N MET A 287 4.97 8.65 -13.03
CA MET A 287 4.45 7.61 -13.92
C MET A 287 5.36 7.44 -15.14
N ASP A 288 5.79 8.56 -15.74
CA ASP A 288 6.73 8.55 -16.87
C ASP A 288 8.10 7.98 -16.44
N LEU A 289 8.54 8.34 -15.23
CA LEU A 289 9.79 7.79 -14.68
C LEU A 289 9.68 6.28 -14.47
N ASN A 290 8.59 5.78 -13.88
CA ASN A 290 8.40 4.35 -13.68
C ASN A 290 8.27 3.59 -15.01
N LEU A 291 7.66 4.17 -16.02
CA LEU A 291 7.65 3.58 -17.37
C LEU A 291 9.07 3.46 -17.95
N LYS A 292 9.89 4.51 -17.84
CA LYS A 292 11.30 4.48 -18.24
C LYS A 292 12.08 3.42 -17.43
N ASN A 293 11.82 3.34 -16.13
CA ASN A 293 12.41 2.34 -15.24
C ASN A 293 12.09 0.90 -15.66
N ASP A 294 10.85 0.62 -16.08
CA ASP A 294 10.47 -0.71 -16.57
C ASP A 294 11.21 -1.08 -17.86
N VAL A 295 11.40 -0.12 -18.76
CA VAL A 295 12.21 -0.31 -19.96
C VAL A 295 13.68 -0.57 -19.61
N THR A 296 14.27 0.29 -18.77
CA THR A 296 15.68 0.17 -18.33
C THR A 296 15.92 -1.17 -17.64
N LYS A 297 15.05 -1.58 -16.74
CA LYS A 297 15.08 -2.88 -16.06
C LYS A 297 15.12 -4.04 -17.05
N GLY A 298 14.27 -4.00 -18.09
CA GLY A 298 14.20 -5.03 -19.12
C GLY A 298 15.52 -5.15 -19.90
N ILE A 299 16.03 -4.04 -20.42
CA ILE A 299 17.28 -3.98 -21.19
C ILE A 299 18.47 -4.43 -20.35
N LEU A 300 18.62 -3.85 -19.15
CA LEU A 300 19.74 -4.16 -18.26
C LEU A 300 19.76 -5.64 -17.88
N ARG A 301 18.59 -6.22 -17.59
CA ARG A 301 18.49 -7.65 -17.31
C ARG A 301 18.95 -8.51 -18.48
N MET A 302 18.55 -8.17 -19.70
CA MET A 302 18.97 -8.92 -20.91
C MET A 302 20.48 -8.84 -21.10
N LYS A 303 21.07 -7.65 -21.02
CA LYS A 303 22.54 -7.45 -21.15
C LYS A 303 23.31 -8.21 -20.07
N LEU A 304 22.89 -8.13 -18.81
CA LEU A 304 23.55 -8.82 -17.72
C LEU A 304 23.43 -10.35 -17.84
N LEU A 305 22.29 -10.88 -18.27
CA LEU A 305 22.16 -12.31 -18.54
C LEU A 305 23.09 -12.76 -19.64
N ALA A 306 23.19 -12.04 -20.74
CA ALA A 306 24.10 -12.35 -21.85
C ALA A 306 25.58 -12.40 -21.40
N VAL A 307 26.00 -11.50 -20.51
CA VAL A 307 27.39 -11.48 -20.04
C VAL A 307 27.61 -12.45 -18.87
N LEU A 308 26.86 -12.33 -17.79
CA LEU A 308 27.17 -13.04 -16.55
C LEU A 308 26.77 -14.52 -16.60
N ARG A 309 25.69 -14.85 -17.33
CA ARG A 309 25.20 -16.21 -17.47
C ARG A 309 25.75 -16.88 -18.73
N GLU A 310 25.49 -16.30 -19.92
CA GLU A 310 25.79 -17.00 -21.19
C GLU A 310 27.30 -16.96 -21.50
N LYS A 311 27.97 -15.83 -21.29
CA LYS A 311 29.40 -15.69 -21.60
C LYS A 311 30.31 -16.20 -20.50
N MET A 312 30.03 -15.83 -19.24
CA MET A 312 30.86 -16.22 -18.10
C MET A 312 30.46 -17.55 -17.47
N GLY A 313 29.18 -17.95 -17.56
CA GLY A 313 28.67 -19.20 -16.96
C GLY A 313 28.69 -19.22 -15.44
N MET A 314 28.82 -18.05 -14.75
CA MET A 314 29.07 -17.97 -13.32
C MET A 314 27.81 -17.72 -12.47
N VAL A 315 26.66 -17.44 -13.12
CA VAL A 315 25.37 -17.24 -12.43
C VAL A 315 24.29 -18.05 -13.13
N TYR A 316 23.27 -18.47 -12.38
CA TYR A 316 22.07 -19.10 -12.95
C TYR A 316 21.08 -18.04 -13.45
N SER A 317 20.89 -16.99 -12.67
CA SER A 317 19.96 -15.89 -13.00
C SER A 317 20.47 -14.55 -12.46
N VAL A 318 20.00 -13.48 -13.08
CA VAL A 318 20.22 -12.12 -12.63
C VAL A 318 18.85 -11.47 -12.38
N GLY A 319 18.65 -10.95 -11.18
CA GLY A 319 17.52 -10.11 -10.83
C GLY A 319 17.85 -8.64 -11.04
N VAL A 320 16.97 -7.92 -11.70
CA VAL A 320 17.03 -6.46 -11.81
C VAL A 320 15.69 -5.88 -11.35
N SER A 321 15.72 -4.95 -10.42
CA SER A 321 14.55 -4.23 -9.95
C SER A 321 14.86 -2.74 -9.99
N VAL A 322 14.02 -1.98 -10.64
CA VAL A 322 14.11 -0.52 -10.69
C VAL A 322 12.74 0.04 -10.36
N GLY A 323 12.68 1.06 -9.51
CA GLY A 323 11.41 1.68 -9.17
C GLY A 323 11.60 3.01 -8.46
N ALA A 324 10.61 3.87 -8.63
CA ALA A 324 10.55 5.16 -7.98
C ALA A 324 9.26 5.28 -7.15
N THR A 325 9.38 5.87 -5.96
CA THR A 325 8.26 6.19 -5.08
C THR A 325 8.35 7.65 -4.65
N GLN A 326 7.20 8.29 -4.50
CA GLN A 326 7.13 9.71 -4.08
C GLN A 326 6.79 9.84 -2.60
N HIS A 327 6.25 8.79 -2.00
CA HIS A 327 5.77 8.79 -0.62
C HIS A 327 6.37 7.63 0.18
N PRO A 328 6.70 7.84 1.47
CA PRO A 328 6.61 9.09 2.27
C PRO A 328 7.60 10.17 1.85
N SER A 329 8.69 9.81 1.20
CA SER A 329 9.70 10.69 0.59
C SER A 329 10.06 10.18 -0.80
N ALA A 330 10.52 11.08 -1.66
CA ALA A 330 11.04 10.69 -2.96
C ALA A 330 12.18 9.68 -2.80
N LEU A 331 12.14 8.61 -3.57
CA LEU A 331 13.20 7.60 -3.62
C LEU A 331 13.12 6.89 -4.97
N CYS A 332 14.20 6.92 -5.73
CA CYS A 332 14.43 6.02 -6.83
C CYS A 332 15.48 4.99 -6.40
N ARG A 333 15.19 3.72 -6.61
CA ARG A 333 16.10 2.63 -6.25
C ARG A 333 16.21 1.64 -7.40
N GLU A 334 17.45 1.29 -7.71
CA GLU A 334 17.78 0.20 -8.59
C GLU A 334 18.55 -0.87 -7.80
N THR A 335 18.21 -2.13 -8.03
CA THR A 335 18.86 -3.28 -7.39
C THR A 335 19.17 -4.33 -8.44
N ILE A 336 20.45 -4.70 -8.56
CA ILE A 336 20.92 -5.82 -9.35
C ILE A 336 21.33 -6.91 -8.38
N SER A 337 20.81 -8.12 -8.54
CA SER A 337 21.10 -9.22 -7.63
C SER A 337 21.38 -10.52 -8.37
N PHE A 338 22.32 -11.30 -7.84
CA PHE A 338 22.63 -12.64 -8.34
C PHE A 338 23.23 -13.52 -7.23
N SER A 339 23.24 -14.83 -7.50
CA SER A 339 23.91 -15.80 -6.64
C SER A 339 25.04 -16.47 -7.42
N CYS A 340 26.18 -16.66 -6.76
CA CYS A 340 27.37 -17.26 -7.35
C CYS A 340 28.21 -18.01 -6.30
N LEU A 341 29.32 -18.63 -6.73
CA LEU A 341 30.36 -19.07 -5.82
C LEU A 341 31.09 -17.85 -5.20
N PRO A 342 31.53 -17.92 -3.93
CA PRO A 342 32.20 -16.79 -3.26
C PRO A 342 33.41 -16.25 -4.03
N ASP A 343 34.21 -17.10 -4.65
CA ASP A 343 35.41 -16.69 -5.40
C ASP A 343 35.08 -15.92 -6.68
N ASN A 344 33.87 -16.01 -7.18
CA ASN A 344 33.43 -15.33 -8.41
C ASN A 344 32.84 -13.93 -8.15
N VAL A 345 32.63 -13.53 -6.90
CA VAL A 345 31.94 -12.29 -6.55
C VAL A 345 32.56 -11.07 -7.21
N GLN A 346 33.89 -10.89 -7.04
CA GLN A 346 34.57 -9.70 -7.56
C GLN A 346 34.48 -9.62 -9.08
N ALA A 347 34.78 -10.73 -9.78
CA ALA A 347 34.73 -10.78 -11.24
C ALA A 347 33.32 -10.45 -11.79
N LEU A 348 32.27 -10.92 -11.11
CA LEU A 348 30.89 -10.64 -11.51
C LEU A 348 30.47 -9.20 -11.21
N VAL A 349 30.93 -8.62 -10.10
CA VAL A 349 30.71 -7.22 -9.77
C VAL A 349 31.39 -6.32 -10.80
N ASP A 350 32.67 -6.56 -11.10
CA ASP A 350 33.41 -5.78 -12.10
C ASP A 350 32.77 -5.87 -13.49
N SER A 351 32.34 -7.08 -13.89
CA SER A 351 31.65 -7.29 -15.16
C SER A 351 30.28 -6.60 -15.19
N THR A 352 29.57 -6.53 -14.08
CA THR A 352 28.31 -5.79 -13.98
C THR A 352 28.52 -4.31 -14.20
N PHE A 353 29.52 -3.72 -13.55
CA PHE A 353 29.86 -2.31 -13.76
C PHE A 353 30.34 -2.02 -15.19
N LEU A 354 31.10 -2.94 -15.80
CA LEU A 354 31.52 -2.81 -17.20
C LEU A 354 30.31 -2.81 -18.15
N VAL A 355 29.32 -3.67 -17.92
CA VAL A 355 28.07 -3.70 -18.73
C VAL A 355 27.34 -2.38 -18.60
N ILE A 356 27.17 -1.86 -17.38
CA ILE A 356 26.51 -0.57 -17.14
C ILE A 356 27.27 0.56 -17.83
N GLY A 357 28.61 0.63 -17.65
CA GLY A 357 29.44 1.64 -18.29
C GLY A 357 29.31 1.63 -19.81
N ASN A 358 29.41 0.46 -20.44
CA ASN A 358 29.26 0.34 -21.90
C ASN A 358 27.87 0.79 -22.38
N MET A 359 26.80 0.54 -21.62
CA MET A 359 25.47 1.03 -21.97
C MET A 359 25.36 2.56 -21.87
N CYS A 360 26.06 3.18 -20.93
CA CYS A 360 26.10 4.63 -20.79
C CYS A 360 26.93 5.29 -21.91
N ASP A 361 28.05 4.67 -22.28
CA ASP A 361 28.98 5.21 -23.29
C ASP A 361 28.46 5.04 -24.73
N ASP A 362 27.68 3.96 -24.99
CA ASP A 362 27.13 3.66 -26.31
C ASP A 362 25.62 3.31 -26.19
N PRO A 363 24.74 4.33 -26.21
CA PRO A 363 23.27 4.12 -26.16
C PRO A 363 22.70 3.33 -27.34
N ASP A 364 23.39 3.26 -28.46
CA ASP A 364 22.92 2.49 -29.63
C ASP A 364 23.17 0.99 -29.47
N SER A 365 24.02 0.59 -28.52
CA SER A 365 24.41 -0.79 -28.27
C SER A 365 23.25 -1.69 -27.79
N PHE A 366 22.11 -1.13 -27.40
CA PHE A 366 20.94 -1.87 -26.91
C PHE A 366 19.65 -1.62 -27.69
N SER A 367 19.74 -1.09 -28.91
CA SER A 367 18.56 -0.80 -29.74
C SER A 367 17.68 -2.04 -30.01
N GLY A 368 18.29 -3.21 -30.19
CA GLY A 368 17.57 -4.47 -30.36
C GLY A 368 16.77 -4.86 -29.11
N GLU A 369 17.43 -4.85 -27.96
CA GLU A 369 16.80 -5.17 -26.67
C GLU A 369 15.71 -4.15 -26.30
N LEU A 370 15.86 -2.90 -26.70
CA LEU A 370 14.83 -1.86 -26.49
C LEU A 370 13.54 -2.20 -27.22
N GLU A 371 13.60 -2.64 -28.48
CA GLU A 371 12.41 -3.02 -29.24
C GLU A 371 11.75 -4.30 -28.71
N ASP A 372 12.54 -5.27 -28.26
CA ASP A 372 12.04 -6.49 -27.61
C ASP A 372 11.33 -6.15 -26.29
N VAL A 373 11.91 -5.30 -25.45
CA VAL A 373 11.31 -4.89 -24.17
C VAL A 373 10.02 -4.11 -24.40
N LYS A 374 9.99 -3.15 -25.34
CA LYS A 374 8.77 -2.40 -25.69
C LYS A 374 7.66 -3.35 -26.15
N THR A 375 7.98 -4.29 -27.01
CA THR A 375 7.01 -5.26 -27.53
C THR A 375 6.40 -6.10 -26.39
N ASN A 376 7.22 -6.56 -25.45
CA ASN A 376 6.76 -7.34 -24.30
C ASN A 376 5.90 -6.51 -23.35
N LEU A 377 6.30 -5.28 -23.01
CA LEU A 377 5.52 -4.38 -22.16
C LEU A 377 4.14 -4.06 -22.76
N ILE A 378 4.09 -3.76 -24.07
CA ILE A 378 2.82 -3.49 -24.77
C ILE A 378 1.92 -4.72 -24.75
N LYS A 379 2.49 -5.92 -24.92
CA LYS A 379 1.73 -7.17 -24.85
C LYS A 379 1.14 -7.39 -23.46
N ASP A 380 1.93 -7.20 -22.39
CA ASP A 380 1.51 -7.38 -21.02
C ASP A 380 0.38 -6.40 -20.66
N TRP A 381 0.47 -5.13 -21.09
CA TRP A 381 -0.59 -4.12 -20.87
C TRP A 381 -1.89 -4.38 -21.65
N LYS A 382 -1.86 -5.13 -22.75
CA LYS A 382 -3.08 -5.51 -23.48
C LYS A 382 -3.81 -6.70 -22.86
N ILE A 383 -3.16 -7.44 -21.98
CA ILE A 383 -3.72 -8.61 -21.31
C ILE A 383 -4.31 -8.24 -19.93
N THR A 384 -3.92 -7.09 -19.38
CA THR A 384 -4.41 -6.57 -18.09
C THR A 384 -5.60 -5.63 -18.29
#